data_44b119055c63e9b42fa715d683e8ec40
#
_entry.id   44b119055c63e9b42fa715d683e8ec40
#
_cell.length_a   1.000
_cell.length_b   1.000
_cell.length_c   1.000
_cell.angle_alpha   90.00
_cell.angle_beta   90.00
_cell.angle_gamma   90.00
#
_symmetry.space_group_name_H-M   'P 1'
#
loop_
_entity.id
_entity.type
_entity.pdbx_description
1 polymer ?
#
loop_
_entity_poly.entity_id
_entity_poly.type
_entity_poly.pdbx_seq_one_letter_code
_entity_poly.pdbx_strand_id
1 'polypeptide(L)'
;MLLYNFNLLHEGLVLLKKMVEEFGLNEKLCFVNKLPLTIEENLALESPNAYNPKINNAVEALNKQLPTFAVVDNGKGKEEKLCLLIERGNFWGMGYLSNYKHLPTMPELKELLTPYADNDYIRNSIYSFVEMNPEKKVALAI
;
A
#
# COMPACT_ATOMS: atom_id res chain seq x y z
N MET A 1 -8.61 12.64 -4.56
CA MET A 1 -7.30 11.96 -4.49
C MET A 1 -7.49 10.47 -4.23
N LEU A 2 -6.87 9.65 -5.04
CA LEU A 2 -6.85 8.20 -4.83
C LEU A 2 -5.70 7.87 -3.89
N LEU A 3 -6.00 7.22 -2.77
CA LEU A 3 -4.98 6.85 -1.78
C LEU A 3 -4.39 5.48 -2.06
N TYR A 4 -5.25 4.50 -2.31
CA TYR A 4 -4.83 3.14 -2.60
C TYR A 4 -5.98 2.33 -3.21
N ASN A 5 -5.66 1.44 -4.15
CA ASN A 5 -6.61 0.49 -4.72
C ASN A 5 -6.42 -0.88 -4.10
N PHE A 6 -7.46 -1.40 -3.46
CA PHE A 6 -7.46 -2.77 -2.96
C PHE A 6 -7.94 -3.73 -4.05
N ASN A 7 -7.29 -4.87 -4.14
CA ASN A 7 -7.64 -5.89 -5.13
C ASN A 7 -8.99 -6.55 -4.80
N LEU A 8 -9.32 -6.65 -3.51
CA LEU A 8 -10.58 -7.20 -3.04
C LEU A 8 -11.37 -6.14 -2.27
N LEU A 9 -12.63 -5.99 -2.64
CA LEU A 9 -13.52 -5.02 -1.98
C LEU A 9 -13.60 -5.26 -0.47
N HIS A 10 -13.66 -6.53 -0.07
CA HIS A 10 -13.76 -6.90 1.34
C HIS A 10 -12.55 -6.41 2.17
N GLU A 11 -11.35 -6.56 1.65
CA GLU A 11 -10.13 -6.08 2.33
C GLU A 11 -10.14 -4.57 2.52
N GLY A 12 -10.54 -3.84 1.49
CA GLY A 12 -10.64 -2.39 1.55
C GLY A 12 -11.68 -1.93 2.58
N LEU A 13 -12.83 -2.59 2.62
CA LEU A 13 -13.91 -2.27 3.58
C LEU A 13 -13.49 -2.56 5.02
N VAL A 14 -12.84 -3.69 5.28
CA VAL A 14 -12.35 -4.04 6.62
C VAL A 14 -11.35 -3.00 7.12
N LEU A 15 -10.39 -2.62 6.28
CA LEU A 15 -9.42 -1.60 6.64
C LEU A 15 -10.09 -0.24 6.87
N LEU A 16 -11.01 0.16 5.99
CA LEU A 16 -11.73 1.44 6.12
C LEU A 16 -12.53 1.51 7.43
N LYS A 17 -13.25 0.44 7.79
CA LYS A 17 -13.97 0.36 9.07
C LYS A 17 -13.03 0.51 10.26
N LYS A 18 -11.90 -0.17 10.22
CA LYS A 18 -10.87 -0.06 11.27
C LYS A 18 -10.35 1.36 11.41
N MET A 19 -10.07 2.03 10.29
CA MET A 19 -9.60 3.41 10.29
C MET A 19 -10.66 4.37 10.85
N VAL A 20 -11.92 4.18 10.49
CA VAL A 20 -13.04 4.98 11.00
C VAL A 20 -13.13 4.88 12.53
N GLU A 21 -13.04 3.67 13.08
CA GLU A 21 -13.09 3.45 14.54
C GLU A 21 -11.86 4.02 15.24
N GLU A 22 -10.67 3.75 14.71
CA GLU A 22 -9.40 4.13 15.34
C GLU A 22 -9.18 5.65 15.35
N PHE A 23 -9.57 6.35 14.30
CA PHE A 23 -9.33 7.80 14.17
C PHE A 23 -10.58 8.65 14.43
N GLY A 24 -11.68 8.05 14.84
CA GLY A 24 -12.91 8.76 15.14
C GLY A 24 -13.53 9.45 13.93
N LEU A 25 -13.47 8.80 12.77
CA LEU A 25 -14.03 9.31 11.53
C LEU A 25 -15.52 9.07 11.45
N ASN A 26 -16.20 9.80 10.56
CA ASN A 26 -17.63 9.64 10.35
C ASN A 26 -17.89 8.51 9.35
N GLU A 27 -18.60 7.44 9.78
CA GLU A 27 -18.86 6.27 8.95
C GLU A 27 -19.70 6.57 7.70
N LYS A 28 -20.58 7.58 7.76
CA LYS A 28 -21.41 7.98 6.61
C LYS A 28 -20.63 8.85 5.62
N LEU A 29 -19.77 9.75 6.11
CA LEU A 29 -18.88 10.54 5.26
C LEU A 29 -17.82 9.67 4.58
N CYS A 30 -17.40 8.58 5.21
CA CYS A 30 -16.44 7.63 4.64
C CYS A 30 -17.11 6.50 3.83
N PHE A 31 -18.43 6.54 3.66
CA PHE A 31 -19.23 5.54 2.93
C PHE A 31 -19.15 4.11 3.48
N VAL A 32 -18.75 3.95 4.74
CA VAL A 32 -18.83 2.67 5.46
C VAL A 32 -20.31 2.35 5.70
N ASN A 33 -21.07 3.36 6.12
CA ASN A 33 -22.53 3.32 6.17
C ASN A 33 -23.05 4.16 4.99
N LYS A 34 -23.71 3.51 4.03
CA LYS A 34 -24.17 4.15 2.79
C LYS A 34 -25.49 4.90 2.92
N LEU A 35 -26.08 4.89 4.11
CA LEU A 35 -27.30 5.66 4.35
C LEU A 35 -26.97 7.17 4.38
N PRO A 36 -27.88 8.03 3.91
CA PRO A 36 -27.65 9.46 3.96
C PRO A 36 -27.63 9.97 5.41
N LEU A 37 -26.93 11.09 5.62
CA LEU A 37 -26.96 11.78 6.90
C LEU A 37 -28.37 12.26 7.23
N THR A 38 -28.81 12.04 8.47
CA THR A 38 -30.02 12.66 8.99
C THR A 38 -29.76 14.14 9.26
N ILE A 39 -30.86 14.92 9.47
CA ILE A 39 -30.73 16.34 9.81
C ILE A 39 -29.95 16.51 11.12
N GLU A 40 -30.25 15.68 12.12
CA GLU A 40 -29.57 15.71 13.43
C GLU A 40 -28.08 15.37 13.28
N GLU A 41 -27.75 14.34 12.51
CA GLU A 41 -26.36 13.95 12.25
C GLU A 41 -25.59 15.05 11.50
N ASN A 42 -26.23 15.70 10.54
CA ASN A 42 -25.61 16.80 9.78
C ASN A 42 -25.30 18.00 10.69
N LEU A 43 -26.22 18.34 11.61
CA LEU A 43 -26.00 19.41 12.59
C LEU A 43 -24.92 19.06 13.62
N ALA A 44 -24.70 17.77 13.90
CA ALA A 44 -23.70 17.29 14.86
C ALA A 44 -22.30 17.10 14.25
N LEU A 45 -22.13 17.33 12.93
CA LEU A 45 -20.82 17.19 12.30
C LEU A 45 -19.80 18.16 12.89
N GLU A 46 -18.58 17.66 13.06
CA GLU A 46 -17.45 18.50 13.45
C GLU A 46 -17.16 19.55 12.38
N SER A 47 -16.60 20.69 12.79
CA SER A 47 -16.10 21.68 11.83
C SER A 47 -14.96 21.09 11.00
N PRO A 48 -14.73 21.54 9.76
CA PRO A 48 -13.59 21.09 8.96
C PRO A 48 -12.25 21.23 9.69
N ASN A 49 -12.07 22.30 10.47
CA ASN A 49 -10.85 22.52 11.23
C ASN A 49 -10.62 21.47 12.34
N ALA A 50 -11.68 20.89 12.88
CA ALA A 50 -11.60 19.82 13.88
C ALA A 50 -11.50 18.43 13.22
N TYR A 51 -12.14 18.22 12.09
CA TYR A 51 -12.24 16.93 11.43
C TYR A 51 -11.04 16.62 10.52
N ASN A 52 -10.57 17.60 9.75
CA ASN A 52 -9.48 17.38 8.79
C ASN A 52 -8.18 16.85 9.42
N PRO A 53 -7.74 17.27 10.62
CA PRO A 53 -6.58 16.65 11.26
C PRO A 53 -6.76 15.16 11.53
N LYS A 54 -7.97 14.69 11.82
CA LYS A 54 -8.28 13.25 11.99
C LYS A 54 -8.09 12.50 10.68
N ILE A 55 -8.51 13.06 9.56
CA ILE A 55 -8.31 12.49 8.23
C ILE A 55 -6.81 12.41 7.91
N ASN A 56 -6.06 13.48 8.16
CA ASN A 56 -4.63 13.50 7.90
C ASN A 56 -3.88 12.45 8.72
N ASN A 57 -4.22 12.29 10.00
CA ASN A 57 -3.65 11.25 10.86
C ASN A 57 -3.97 9.85 10.34
N ALA A 58 -5.20 9.63 9.86
CA ALA A 58 -5.62 8.36 9.29
C ALA A 58 -4.84 8.04 8.01
N VAL A 59 -4.65 9.02 7.12
CA VAL A 59 -3.88 8.85 5.88
C VAL A 59 -2.42 8.51 6.17
N GLU A 60 -1.80 9.19 7.14
CA GLU A 60 -0.42 8.88 7.55
C GLU A 60 -0.30 7.46 8.12
N ALA A 61 -1.24 7.05 8.96
CA ALA A 61 -1.26 5.70 9.51
C ALA A 61 -1.45 4.65 8.42
N LEU A 62 -2.34 4.91 7.46
CA LEU A 62 -2.55 4.03 6.31
C LEU A 62 -1.25 3.82 5.51
N ASN A 63 -0.56 4.91 5.19
CA ASN A 63 0.70 4.84 4.46
C ASN A 63 1.77 4.02 5.19
N LYS A 64 1.79 4.06 6.52
CA LYS A 64 2.73 3.26 7.34
C LYS A 64 2.33 1.80 7.42
N GLN A 65 1.05 1.48 7.32
CA GLN A 65 0.53 0.10 7.42
C GLN A 65 0.67 -0.67 6.10
N LEU A 66 0.71 0.02 4.97
CA LEU A 66 0.86 -0.64 3.68
C LEU A 66 2.26 -1.24 3.54
N PRO A 67 2.37 -2.47 3.01
CA PRO A 67 3.64 -3.19 3.02
C PRO A 67 4.67 -2.59 2.07
N THR A 68 5.92 -2.63 2.51
CA THR A 68 7.09 -2.34 1.67
C THR A 68 7.96 -3.58 1.65
N PHE A 69 8.18 -4.14 0.48
CA PHE A 69 8.96 -5.37 0.32
C PHE A 69 9.56 -5.46 -1.09
N ALA A 70 10.56 -6.31 -1.23
CA ALA A 70 11.09 -6.69 -2.52
C ALA A 70 10.72 -8.14 -2.83
N VAL A 71 10.59 -8.44 -4.12
CA VAL A 71 10.51 -9.81 -4.61
C VAL A 71 11.80 -10.09 -5.35
N VAL A 72 12.50 -11.13 -4.98
CA VAL A 72 13.77 -11.52 -5.58
C VAL A 72 13.63 -12.92 -6.17
N ASP A 73 13.88 -13.04 -7.47
CA ASP A 73 13.78 -14.30 -8.19
C ASP A 73 15.00 -14.49 -9.10
N ASN A 74 15.09 -15.62 -9.75
CA ASN A 74 16.14 -15.91 -10.69
C ASN A 74 16.07 -14.96 -11.89
N GLY A 75 17.22 -14.40 -12.27
CA GLY A 75 17.36 -13.55 -13.45
C GLY A 75 17.75 -14.34 -14.70
N LYS A 76 18.26 -13.62 -15.67
CA LYS A 76 18.65 -14.20 -16.98
C LYS A 76 19.92 -15.05 -16.90
N GLY A 77 20.76 -14.85 -15.91
CA GLY A 77 22.02 -15.56 -15.71
C GLY A 77 22.16 -16.10 -14.30
N LYS A 78 23.20 -16.90 -14.04
CA LYS A 78 23.42 -17.55 -12.75
C LYS A 78 23.67 -16.57 -11.59
N GLU A 79 24.28 -15.43 -11.89
CA GLU A 79 24.66 -14.42 -10.90
C GLU A 79 23.71 -13.21 -10.89
N GLU A 80 22.72 -13.22 -11.76
CA GLU A 80 21.77 -12.14 -11.92
C GLU A 80 20.44 -12.50 -11.25
N LYS A 81 19.90 -11.57 -10.48
CA LYS A 81 18.61 -11.73 -9.82
C LYS A 81 17.62 -10.67 -10.30
N LEU A 82 16.40 -11.10 -10.59
CA LEU A 82 15.30 -10.18 -10.85
C LEU A 82 14.81 -9.63 -9.52
N CYS A 83 14.65 -8.32 -9.44
CA CYS A 83 14.12 -7.65 -8.27
C CYS A 83 12.93 -6.78 -8.64
N LEU A 84 11.83 -6.96 -7.91
CA LEU A 84 10.63 -6.13 -7.98
C LEU A 84 10.49 -5.41 -6.65
N LEU A 85 10.17 -4.12 -6.68
CA LEU A 85 10.02 -3.33 -5.47
C LEU A 85 8.58 -2.88 -5.30
N ILE A 86 8.00 -3.22 -4.14
CA ILE A 86 6.72 -2.68 -3.67
C ILE A 86 7.02 -1.70 -2.55
N GLU A 87 6.58 -0.47 -2.69
CA GLU A 87 6.74 0.57 -1.68
C GLU A 87 5.37 1.08 -1.26
N ARG A 88 5.07 0.97 0.03
CA ARG A 88 3.80 1.40 0.61
C ARG A 88 2.59 0.85 -0.16
N GLY A 89 2.65 -0.44 -0.46
CA GLY A 89 1.59 -1.16 -1.14
C GLY A 89 1.56 -1.02 -2.65
N ASN A 90 2.31 -0.11 -3.25
CA ASN A 90 2.33 0.15 -4.69
C ASN A 90 3.58 -0.39 -5.36
N PHE A 91 3.43 -0.79 -6.62
CA PHE A 91 4.58 -1.20 -7.43
C PHE A 91 5.42 0.04 -7.77
N TRP A 92 6.69 0.02 -7.35
CA TRP A 92 7.62 1.13 -7.62
C TRP A 92 8.42 0.92 -8.88
N GLY A 93 8.95 -0.27 -9.07
CA GLY A 93 9.82 -0.55 -10.20
C GLY A 93 10.45 -1.94 -10.15
N MET A 94 11.25 -2.23 -11.15
CA MET A 94 11.90 -3.53 -11.29
C MET A 94 13.23 -3.41 -12.01
N GLY A 95 14.05 -4.43 -11.90
CA GLY A 95 15.34 -4.52 -12.59
C GLY A 95 16.08 -5.78 -12.24
N TYR A 96 17.27 -5.90 -12.78
CA TYR A 96 18.16 -7.03 -12.50
C TYR A 96 19.32 -6.58 -11.63
N LEU A 97 19.62 -7.38 -10.59
CA LEU A 97 20.73 -7.15 -9.69
C LEU A 97 21.85 -8.15 -10.00
N SER A 98 23.03 -7.65 -10.27
CA SER A 98 24.21 -8.48 -10.58
C SER A 98 25.12 -8.60 -9.38
N ASN A 99 25.77 -9.78 -9.21
CA ASN A 99 26.79 -10.03 -8.17
C ASN A 99 26.34 -9.68 -6.76
N TYR A 100 25.08 -9.95 -6.47
CA TYR A 100 24.48 -9.52 -5.24
C TYR A 100 24.56 -10.62 -4.17
N LYS A 101 25.15 -10.29 -3.03
CA LYS A 101 25.28 -11.19 -1.88
C LYS A 101 24.19 -10.95 -0.84
N HIS A 102 23.75 -9.74 -0.68
CA HIS A 102 22.62 -9.35 0.17
C HIS A 102 21.84 -8.23 -0.50
N LEU A 103 20.56 -8.14 -0.14
CA LEU A 103 19.69 -7.14 -0.71
C LEU A 103 20.18 -5.73 -0.36
N PRO A 104 20.35 -4.84 -1.34
CA PRO A 104 20.68 -3.44 -1.08
C PRO A 104 19.64 -2.73 -0.22
N THR A 105 20.00 -1.59 0.35
CA THR A 105 19.07 -0.72 1.07
C THR A 105 18.05 -0.10 0.10
N MET A 106 16.97 0.47 0.65
CA MET A 106 15.95 1.12 -0.19
C MET A 106 16.51 2.21 -1.12
N PRO A 107 17.36 3.15 -0.66
CA PRO A 107 17.94 4.13 -1.57
C PRO A 107 18.78 3.49 -2.68
N GLU A 108 19.56 2.49 -2.37
CA GLU A 108 20.38 1.76 -3.34
C GLU A 108 19.52 1.01 -4.36
N LEU A 109 18.45 0.36 -3.90
CA LEU A 109 17.50 -0.30 -4.80
C LEU A 109 16.87 0.69 -5.77
N LYS A 110 16.48 1.86 -5.31
CA LYS A 110 15.89 2.89 -6.18
C LYS A 110 16.85 3.44 -7.22
N GLU A 111 18.14 3.39 -6.96
CA GLU A 111 19.16 3.73 -7.94
C GLU A 111 19.38 2.63 -8.99
N LEU A 112 19.28 1.38 -8.56
CA LEU A 112 19.53 0.21 -9.41
C LEU A 112 18.33 -0.23 -10.24
N LEU A 113 17.11 0.01 -9.74
CA LEU A 113 15.89 -0.40 -10.41
C LEU A 113 15.34 0.70 -11.30
N THR A 114 14.62 0.28 -12.35
CA THR A 114 13.90 1.22 -13.23
C THR A 114 12.50 1.44 -12.67
N PRO A 115 12.09 2.70 -12.41
CA PRO A 115 10.74 2.98 -11.96
C PRO A 115 9.72 2.78 -13.09
N TYR A 116 8.55 2.27 -12.73
CA TYR A 116 7.42 2.07 -13.63
C TYR A 116 6.14 2.56 -12.96
N ALA A 117 5.15 2.89 -13.77
CA ALA A 117 3.83 3.27 -13.24
C ALA A 117 3.13 2.05 -12.60
N ASP A 118 2.59 2.26 -11.41
CA ASP A 118 1.77 1.26 -10.74
C ASP A 118 0.44 1.08 -11.47
N ASN A 119 -0.05 -0.16 -11.53
CA ASN A 119 -1.40 -0.47 -11.99
C ASN A 119 -1.90 -1.75 -11.32
N ASP A 120 -3.23 -1.94 -11.36
CA ASP A 120 -3.88 -3.05 -10.67
C ASP A 120 -3.44 -4.42 -11.19
N TYR A 121 -3.21 -4.55 -12.50
CA TYR A 121 -2.80 -5.82 -13.10
C TYR A 121 -1.41 -6.25 -12.60
N ILE A 122 -0.44 -5.35 -12.63
CA ILE A 122 0.93 -5.64 -12.17
C ILE A 122 0.93 -5.96 -10.68
N ARG A 123 0.23 -5.15 -9.89
CA ARG A 123 0.15 -5.35 -8.45
C ARG A 123 -0.51 -6.68 -8.09
N ASN A 124 -1.62 -7.02 -8.73
CA ASN A 124 -2.28 -8.31 -8.56
C ASN A 124 -1.36 -9.48 -8.90
N SER A 125 -0.63 -9.37 -10.00
CA SER A 125 0.32 -10.40 -10.43
C SER A 125 1.43 -10.61 -9.41
N ILE A 126 1.98 -9.52 -8.85
CA ILE A 126 3.03 -9.59 -7.83
C ILE A 126 2.51 -10.22 -6.54
N TYR A 127 1.36 -9.79 -6.05
CA TYR A 127 0.77 -10.35 -4.82
C TYR A 127 0.41 -11.83 -4.98
N SER A 128 -0.14 -12.23 -6.12
CA SER A 128 -0.41 -13.65 -6.42
C SER A 128 0.86 -14.48 -6.47
N PHE A 129 1.91 -13.95 -7.09
CA PHE A 129 3.21 -14.63 -7.15
C PHE A 129 3.79 -14.83 -5.75
N VAL A 130 3.73 -13.82 -4.89
CA VAL A 130 4.25 -13.89 -3.52
C VAL A 130 3.46 -14.89 -2.66
N GLU A 131 2.14 -14.98 -2.85
CA GLU A 131 1.33 -15.99 -2.17
C GLU A 131 1.79 -17.41 -2.50
N MET A 132 2.11 -17.66 -3.77
CA MET A 132 2.58 -18.96 -4.23
C MET A 132 4.06 -19.22 -3.93
N ASN A 133 4.85 -18.17 -3.74
CA ASN A 133 6.30 -18.24 -3.53
C ASN A 133 6.72 -17.33 -2.38
N PRO A 134 6.29 -17.60 -1.15
CA PRO A 134 6.56 -16.69 -0.03
C PRO A 134 8.06 -16.56 0.31
N GLU A 135 8.87 -17.53 -0.08
CA GLU A 135 10.33 -17.51 0.13
C GLU A 135 11.04 -16.45 -0.72
N LYS A 136 10.37 -15.94 -1.75
CA LYS A 136 10.94 -14.91 -2.65
C LYS A 136 10.64 -13.49 -2.20
N LYS A 137 9.81 -13.35 -1.18
CA LYS A 137 9.49 -12.05 -0.58
C LYS A 137 10.52 -11.68 0.48
N VAL A 138 11.08 -10.48 0.36
CA VAL A 138 12.04 -9.94 1.33
C VAL A 138 11.44 -8.66 1.93
N ALA A 139 11.20 -8.67 3.24
CA ALA A 139 10.71 -7.48 3.93
C ALA A 139 11.81 -6.42 3.98
N LEU A 140 11.45 -5.18 3.73
CA LEU A 140 12.37 -4.04 3.75
C LEU A 140 12.00 -3.09 4.88
N ALA A 141 13.02 -2.56 5.55
CA ALA A 141 12.85 -1.48 6.50
C ALA A 141 12.61 -0.17 5.74
N ILE A 142 11.69 0.62 6.24
CA ILE A 142 11.39 1.95 5.70
C ILE A 142 12.28 2.97 6.38
#